data_5ec91ca05497a9b47c530922f4c8aab3
#
_entry.id   5ec91ca05497a9b47c530922f4c8aab3
#
_cell.length_a   1.000
_cell.length_b   1.000
_cell.length_c   1.000
_cell.angle_alpha   90.00
_cell.angle_beta   90.00
_cell.angle_gamma   90.00
#
_symmetry.space_group_name_H-M   'P 1'
#
loop_
_entity.id
_entity.type
_entity.pdbx_description
1 polymer ?
#
loop_
_entity_poly.entity_id
_entity_poly.type
_entity_poly.pdbx_seq_one_letter_code
_entity_poly.pdbx_strand_id
1 'polypeptide(L)' 'MIEVGNIIKNLIPTEAVVVNKIQKLGTMYSLKFTGVNTNKSSSKVITEEQFS' A
#
# COMPACT_ATOMS: atom_id res chain seq x y z
N MET A 1 -11.90 -0.08 2.61
CA MET A 1 -11.03 1.07 2.31
C MET A 1 -9.70 0.90 3.04
N ILE A 2 -8.61 1.14 2.35
CA ILE A 2 -7.27 1.05 2.94
C ILE A 2 -6.97 2.32 3.72
N GLU A 3 -6.38 2.19 4.89
CA GLU A 3 -6.02 3.33 5.74
C GLU A 3 -4.55 3.25 6.15
N VAL A 4 -3.98 4.41 6.44
CA VAL A 4 -2.61 4.48 6.98
C VAL A 4 -2.54 3.67 8.27
N GLY A 5 -1.49 2.85 8.38
CA GLY A 5 -1.32 1.94 9.51
C GLY A 5 -1.87 0.55 9.27
N ASN A 6 -2.67 0.35 8.22
CA ASN A 6 -3.16 -0.98 7.88
C ASN A 6 -2.01 -1.89 7.43
N ILE A 7 -2.13 -3.16 7.79
CA ILE A 7 -1.23 -4.20 7.31
C ILE A 7 -1.96 -4.92 6.19
N ILE A 8 -1.34 -4.94 5.00
CA ILE A 8 -1.94 -5.53 3.81
C ILE A 8 -1.11 -6.71 3.35
N LYS A 9 -1.78 -7.85 3.19
CA LYS A 9 -1.18 -9.03 2.58
C LYS A 9 -1.43 -8.98 1.08
N ASN A 10 -0.51 -9.54 0.31
CA ASN A 10 -0.65 -9.68 -1.15
C ASN A 10 -0.60 -8.37 -1.94
N LEU A 11 -0.21 -7.25 -1.34
CA LEU A 11 0.06 -6.04 -2.10
C LEU A 11 1.32 -6.23 -2.94
N ILE A 12 2.32 -6.86 -2.34
CA ILE A 12 3.51 -7.35 -3.05
C ILE A 12 3.63 -8.85 -2.75
N PRO A 13 4.29 -9.63 -3.64
CA PRO A 13 4.31 -11.09 -3.48
C PRO A 13 5.21 -11.60 -2.36
N THR A 14 6.15 -10.80 -1.88
CA THR A 14 7.19 -11.29 -0.97
C THR A 14 6.85 -11.20 0.50
N GLU A 15 5.98 -10.28 0.92
CA GLU A 15 5.67 -10.07 2.34
C GLU A 15 4.46 -9.17 2.52
N ALA A 16 3.91 -9.18 3.73
CA ALA A 16 2.91 -8.20 4.12
C ALA A 16 3.58 -6.83 4.30
N VAL A 17 2.81 -5.77 4.16
CA VAL A 17 3.31 -4.40 4.26
C VAL A 17 2.42 -3.57 5.17
N VAL A 18 2.99 -2.56 5.79
CA VAL A 18 2.25 -1.56 6.53
C VAL A 18 2.17 -0.28 5.71
N VAL A 19 0.97 0.28 5.57
CA VAL A 19 0.74 1.48 4.76
C VAL A 19 1.17 2.72 5.55
N ASN A 20 2.07 3.49 4.96
CA ASN A 20 2.60 4.71 5.58
C ASN A 20 1.93 5.98 5.07
N LYS A 21 1.56 6.01 3.79
CA LYS A 21 0.96 7.19 3.18
C LYS A 21 0.06 6.77 2.03
N ILE A 22 -1.04 7.51 1.86
CA ILE A 22 -1.99 7.30 0.77
C ILE A 22 -2.18 8.63 0.06
N GLN A 23 -2.05 8.62 -1.26
CA GLN A 23 -2.25 9.82 -2.07
C GLN A 23 -3.16 9.49 -3.25
N LYS A 24 -4.23 10.26 -3.40
CA LYS A 24 -5.14 10.09 -4.54
C LYS A 24 -4.57 10.79 -5.77
N LEU A 25 -4.51 10.07 -6.88
CA LEU A 25 -4.02 10.58 -8.16
C LEU A 25 -5.11 10.35 -9.22
N GLY A 26 -6.07 11.26 -9.32
CA GLY A 26 -7.20 11.08 -10.23
C GLY A 26 -8.04 9.88 -9.79
N THR A 27 -8.14 8.85 -10.64
CA THR A 27 -8.88 7.61 -10.34
C THR A 27 -7.98 6.53 -9.74
N MET A 28 -6.71 6.84 -9.48
CA MET A 28 -5.75 5.90 -8.93
C MET A 28 -5.32 6.35 -7.54
N TYR A 29 -4.68 5.44 -6.81
CA TYR A 29 -4.12 5.74 -5.49
C TYR A 29 -2.67 5.30 -5.45
N SER A 30 -1.82 6.17 -4.93
CA SER A 30 -0.42 5.85 -4.66
C SER A 30 -0.28 5.50 -3.18
N LEU A 31 0.22 4.31 -2.91
CA LEU A 31 0.44 3.84 -1.54
C LEU A 31 1.93 3.77 -1.28
N LYS A 32 2.37 4.43 -0.21
CA LYS A 32 3.72 4.23 0.31
C LYS A 32 3.63 3.28 1.48
N PHE A 33 4.50 2.31 1.51
CA PHE A 33 4.43 1.24 2.50
C PHE A 33 5.82 0.75 2.89
N THR A 34 5.88 0.02 3.99
CA THR A 34 7.09 -0.59 4.49
C THR A 34 6.84 -2.08 4.70
N GLY A 35 7.74 -2.92 4.22
CA GLY A 35 7.64 -4.35 4.41
C GLY A 35 7.75 -4.73 5.88
N VAL A 36 6.89 -5.64 6.32
CA VAL A 36 6.86 -6.07 7.72
C VAL A 36 8.11 -6.83 8.09
N ASN A 37 8.62 -7.67 7.18
CA ASN A 37 9.78 -8.51 7.46
C ASN A 37 11.11 -7.83 7.13
N THR A 38 11.18 -7.14 5.99
CA THR A 38 12.44 -6.55 5.53
C THR A 38 12.65 -5.12 6.00
N ASN A 39 11.58 -4.46 6.44
CA ASN A 39 11.59 -3.05 6.84
C ASN A 39 12.01 -2.12 5.70
N LYS A 40 11.83 -2.55 4.47
CA LYS A 40 12.12 -1.73 3.29
C LYS A 40 10.89 -0.97 2.87
N SER A 41 11.07 0.32 2.54
CA SER A 41 9.98 1.18 2.07
C SER A 41 9.92 1.18 0.55
N SER A 42 8.70 1.25 0.03
CA SER A 42 8.45 1.30 -1.41
C SER A 42 7.10 1.95 -1.66
N SER A 43 6.70 2.03 -2.91
CA SER A 43 5.39 2.58 -3.26
C SER A 43 4.79 1.79 -4.41
N LYS A 44 3.47 1.85 -4.51
CA LYS A 44 2.73 1.18 -5.57
C LYS A 44 1.48 1.98 -5.90
N VAL A 45 1.15 2.06 -7.18
CA VAL A 45 -0.09 2.71 -7.63
C VAL A 45 -1.12 1.62 -7.86
N ILE A 46 -2.31 1.79 -7.28
CA ILE A 46 -3.40 0.84 -7.42
C ILE A 46 -4.64 1.55 -7.93
N THR A 47 -5.59 0.78 -8.47
CA THR A 47 -6.85 1.32 -8.97
C THR A 47 -7.77 1.65 -7.80
N GLU A 48 -8.80 2.46 -8.08
CA GLU A 48 -9.81 2.77 -7.09
C GLU A 48 -10.53 1.51 -6.61
N GLU A 49 -10.76 0.55 -7.49
CA GLU A 49 -11.38 -0.71 -7.11
C GLU A 49 -10.53 -1.50 -6.12
N GLN A 50 -9.22 -1.54 -6.35
CA GLN A 50 -8.30 -2.21 -5.44
C GLN A 50 -8.20 -1.51 -4.10
N PHE A 51 -8.37 -0.19 -4.11
CA PHE A 51 -8.28 0.61 -2.89
C PHE A 51 -9.48 0.42 -1.98
N SER A 52 -10.67 0.27 -2.54
CA SER A 52 -11.90 0.18 -1.74
C SER A 52 -12.17 -1.19 -1.12
#